data_e716647235c61ded77cb211ce5e51c22
#
_entry.id   e716647235c61ded77cb211ce5e51c22
#
_cell.length_a   1.000
_cell.length_b   1.000
_cell.length_c   1.000
_cell.angle_alpha   90.00
_cell.angle_beta   90.00
_cell.angle_gamma   90.00
#
_symmetry.space_group_name_H-M   'P 1'
#
loop_
_entity.id
_entity.type
_entity.pdbx_description
1 polymer ?
#
loop_
_entity_poly.entity_id
_entity_poly.type
_entity_poly.pdbx_seq_one_letter_code
_entity_poly.pdbx_strand_id
1 'polypeptide(L)'
;MSRAAIRYAKAIIDNAVSNGQIDSVNNDMNNIIAAINESRELEVFLASPVVSSEIKLKALLEVFSNSNNETKALFQLLSANKRFGILQEIALQYKNLYNEVNGLEIAKVTTAVALTPELESKILAKAATMTTKKLTIENTIDPSIIGGFILRIGDMQFNASVANRLQELKREFSN
;
A
#
# COMPACT_ATOMS: atom_id res chain seq x y z
N MET A 1 -5.23 -2.04 11.62
CA MET A 1 -4.16 -2.96 11.17
C MET A 1 -3.83 -3.98 12.26
N SER A 2 -3.85 -5.26 11.90
CA SER A 2 -3.62 -6.35 12.85
C SER A 2 -2.11 -6.55 13.10
N ARG A 3 -1.70 -6.65 14.37
CA ARG A 3 -0.32 -7.03 14.74
C ARG A 3 0.10 -8.36 14.12
N ALA A 4 -0.87 -9.26 13.91
CA ALA A 4 -0.63 -10.54 13.26
C ALA A 4 -0.22 -10.35 11.79
N ALA A 5 -0.91 -9.49 11.02
CA ALA A 5 -0.58 -9.23 9.63
C ALA A 5 0.86 -8.73 9.45
N ILE A 6 1.31 -7.83 10.32
CA ILE A 6 2.70 -7.32 10.31
C ILE A 6 3.71 -8.46 10.51
N ARG A 7 3.44 -9.37 11.46
CA ARG A 7 4.34 -10.51 11.73
C ARG A 7 4.45 -11.47 10.54
N TYR A 8 3.32 -11.79 9.89
CA TYR A 8 3.31 -12.63 8.69
C TYR A 8 4.02 -11.94 7.54
N ALA A 9 3.73 -10.68 7.28
CA ALA A 9 4.38 -9.92 6.20
C ALA A 9 5.90 -9.85 6.40
N LYS A 10 6.37 -9.62 7.64
CA LYS A 10 7.79 -9.60 7.97
C LYS A 10 8.46 -10.96 7.75
N ALA A 11 7.83 -12.05 8.18
CA ALA A 11 8.37 -13.38 7.98
C ALA A 11 8.52 -13.74 6.48
N ILE A 12 7.53 -13.33 5.66
CA ILE A 12 7.57 -13.60 4.21
C ILE A 12 8.63 -12.76 3.53
N ILE A 13 8.76 -11.48 3.88
CA ILE A 13 9.76 -10.63 3.24
C ILE A 13 11.18 -11.07 3.60
N ASP A 14 11.43 -11.47 4.86
CA ASP A 14 12.71 -12.00 5.30
C ASP A 14 13.09 -13.26 4.49
N ASN A 15 12.13 -14.18 4.26
CA ASN A 15 12.33 -15.35 3.40
C ASN A 15 12.54 -14.97 1.94
N ALA A 16 11.73 -14.05 1.41
CA ALA A 16 11.82 -13.61 0.02
C ALA A 16 13.15 -12.92 -0.28
N VAL A 17 13.68 -12.13 0.65
CA VAL A 17 15.02 -11.51 0.57
C VAL A 17 16.10 -12.59 0.57
N SER A 18 16.02 -13.54 1.50
CA SER A 18 17.01 -14.63 1.62
C SER A 18 17.07 -15.52 0.38
N ASN A 19 15.94 -15.72 -0.29
CA ASN A 19 15.83 -16.54 -1.50
C ASN A 19 15.97 -15.72 -2.81
N GLY A 20 16.18 -14.41 -2.73
CA GLY A 20 16.29 -13.53 -3.90
C GLY A 20 15.01 -13.43 -4.74
N GLN A 21 13.83 -13.64 -4.13
CA GLN A 21 12.53 -13.71 -4.83
C GLN A 21 11.58 -12.58 -4.41
N ILE A 22 12.13 -11.50 -3.89
CA ILE A 22 11.35 -10.39 -3.32
C ILE A 22 10.41 -9.75 -4.35
N ASP A 23 10.85 -9.58 -5.61
CA ASP A 23 10.05 -8.97 -6.67
C ASP A 23 8.91 -9.90 -7.13
N SER A 24 9.19 -11.21 -7.23
CA SER A 24 8.20 -12.21 -7.62
C SER A 24 7.07 -12.29 -6.58
N VAL A 25 7.44 -12.35 -5.29
CA VAL A 25 6.45 -12.35 -4.19
C VAL A 25 5.69 -11.02 -4.13
N ASN A 26 6.34 -9.89 -4.44
CA ASN A 26 5.64 -8.59 -4.50
C ASN A 26 4.58 -8.57 -5.60
N ASN A 27 4.86 -9.14 -6.77
CA ASN A 27 3.89 -9.27 -7.84
C ASN A 27 2.69 -10.15 -7.41
N ASP A 28 2.95 -11.26 -6.73
CA ASP A 28 1.88 -12.10 -6.18
C ASP A 28 1.02 -11.34 -5.17
N MET A 29 1.63 -10.57 -4.26
CA MET A 29 0.89 -9.77 -3.29
C MET A 29 0.04 -8.69 -3.96
N ASN A 30 0.54 -8.04 -5.01
CA ASN A 30 -0.25 -7.09 -5.79
C ASN A 30 -1.44 -7.77 -6.48
N ASN A 31 -1.26 -8.97 -7.05
CA ASN A 31 -2.34 -9.75 -7.65
C ASN A 31 -3.40 -10.16 -6.62
N ILE A 32 -2.99 -10.55 -5.41
CA ILE A 32 -3.90 -10.88 -4.31
C ILE A 32 -4.72 -9.65 -3.91
N ILE A 33 -4.07 -8.47 -3.76
CA ILE A 33 -4.75 -7.21 -3.42
C ILE A 33 -5.77 -6.85 -4.50
N ALA A 34 -5.38 -6.93 -5.78
CA ALA A 34 -6.25 -6.63 -6.90
C ALA A 34 -7.47 -7.57 -6.93
N ALA A 35 -7.25 -8.89 -6.83
CA ALA A 35 -8.31 -9.88 -6.85
C ALA A 35 -9.33 -9.70 -5.70
N ILE A 36 -8.86 -9.37 -4.49
CA ILE A 36 -9.75 -9.13 -3.34
C ILE A 36 -10.52 -7.82 -3.52
N ASN A 37 -9.90 -6.76 -4.06
CA ASN A 37 -10.57 -5.48 -4.31
C ASN A 37 -11.61 -5.56 -5.44
N GLU A 38 -11.36 -6.38 -6.46
CA GLU A 38 -12.27 -6.58 -7.59
C GLU A 38 -13.43 -7.52 -7.25
N SER A 39 -13.24 -8.46 -6.32
CA SER A 39 -14.25 -9.45 -5.93
C SER A 39 -14.60 -9.37 -4.45
N ARG A 40 -15.72 -8.69 -4.17
CA ARG A 40 -16.31 -8.69 -2.82
C ARG A 40 -16.68 -10.11 -2.34
N GLU A 41 -16.99 -11.00 -3.28
CA GLU A 41 -17.29 -12.40 -2.97
C GLU A 41 -16.06 -13.11 -2.40
N LEU A 42 -14.87 -12.85 -2.97
CA LEU A 42 -13.61 -13.38 -2.47
C LEU A 42 -13.30 -12.87 -1.08
N GLU A 43 -13.52 -11.59 -0.82
CA GLU A 43 -13.32 -10.99 0.51
C GLU A 43 -14.22 -11.68 1.56
N VAL A 44 -15.52 -11.78 1.27
CA VAL A 44 -16.52 -12.45 2.14
C VAL A 44 -16.18 -13.94 2.32
N PHE A 45 -15.78 -14.63 1.27
CA PHE A 45 -15.36 -16.02 1.31
C PHE A 45 -14.16 -16.24 2.26
N LEU A 46 -13.13 -15.40 2.15
CA LEU A 46 -11.95 -15.48 3.01
C LEU A 46 -12.26 -15.16 4.47
N ALA A 47 -13.13 -14.18 4.72
CA ALA A 47 -13.54 -13.76 6.07
C ALA A 47 -14.53 -14.74 6.72
N SER A 48 -15.29 -15.52 5.95
CA SER A 48 -16.36 -16.38 6.45
C SER A 48 -15.86 -17.44 7.43
N PRO A 49 -16.41 -17.54 8.64
CA PRO A 49 -16.05 -18.59 9.60
C PRO A 49 -16.68 -19.96 9.26
N VAL A 50 -17.69 -19.99 8.40
CA VAL A 50 -18.45 -21.19 8.03
C VAL A 50 -17.67 -22.08 7.05
N VAL A 51 -16.87 -21.45 6.17
CA VAL A 51 -16.05 -22.18 5.20
C VAL A 51 -14.78 -22.70 5.86
N SER A 52 -14.52 -24.00 5.70
CA SER A 52 -13.32 -24.61 6.27
C SER A 52 -12.03 -24.03 5.67
N SER A 53 -10.96 -23.99 6.48
CA SER A 53 -9.66 -23.49 6.02
C SER A 53 -9.07 -24.30 4.87
N GLU A 54 -9.41 -25.61 4.80
CA GLU A 54 -8.96 -26.49 3.70
C GLU A 54 -9.59 -26.12 2.37
N ILE A 55 -10.90 -25.78 2.37
CA ILE A 55 -11.61 -25.33 1.15
C ILE A 55 -11.03 -24.00 0.69
N LYS A 56 -10.78 -23.04 1.61
CA LYS A 56 -10.14 -21.77 1.29
C LYS A 56 -8.76 -21.95 0.71
N LEU A 57 -7.96 -22.85 1.29
CA LEU A 57 -6.62 -23.16 0.79
C LEU A 57 -6.67 -23.72 -0.63
N LYS A 58 -7.54 -24.70 -0.91
CA LYS A 58 -7.68 -25.26 -2.24
C LYS A 58 -8.08 -24.21 -3.27
N ALA A 59 -9.08 -23.39 -2.95
CA ALA A 59 -9.53 -22.31 -3.83
C ALA A 59 -8.40 -21.30 -4.12
N LEU A 60 -7.64 -20.87 -3.11
CA LEU A 60 -6.53 -19.94 -3.32
C LEU A 60 -5.40 -20.55 -4.14
N LEU A 61 -5.05 -21.83 -3.94
CA LEU A 61 -4.04 -22.51 -4.73
C LEU A 61 -4.48 -22.71 -6.20
N GLU A 62 -5.77 -22.79 -6.46
CA GLU A 62 -6.31 -22.89 -7.80
C GLU A 62 -6.34 -21.51 -8.50
N VAL A 63 -6.86 -20.49 -7.83
CA VAL A 63 -6.89 -19.10 -8.34
C VAL A 63 -5.49 -18.55 -8.56
N PHE A 64 -4.57 -18.78 -7.63
CA PHE A 64 -3.19 -18.31 -7.67
C PHE A 64 -2.19 -19.44 -7.98
N SER A 65 -2.53 -20.33 -8.92
CA SER A 65 -1.72 -21.49 -9.29
C SER A 65 -0.29 -21.13 -9.73
N ASN A 66 -0.14 -19.99 -10.41
CA ASN A 66 1.14 -19.47 -10.91
C ASN A 66 1.94 -18.67 -9.87
N SER A 67 1.47 -18.57 -8.62
CA SER A 67 2.19 -17.85 -7.59
C SER A 67 3.45 -18.58 -7.14
N ASN A 68 4.36 -17.80 -6.56
CA ASN A 68 5.64 -18.28 -6.02
C ASN A 68 5.42 -19.28 -4.87
N ASN A 69 6.41 -20.12 -4.63
CA ASN A 69 6.41 -21.11 -3.55
C ASN A 69 6.27 -20.45 -2.17
N GLU A 70 6.87 -19.26 -1.96
CA GLU A 70 6.75 -18.50 -0.71
C GLU A 70 5.29 -18.05 -0.47
N THR A 71 4.60 -17.63 -1.54
CA THR A 71 3.18 -17.26 -1.47
C THR A 71 2.30 -18.48 -1.17
N LYS A 72 2.60 -19.63 -1.76
CA LYS A 72 1.90 -20.90 -1.47
C LYS A 72 2.15 -21.36 -0.02
N ALA A 73 3.36 -21.20 0.48
CA ALA A 73 3.69 -21.47 1.89
C ALA A 73 2.92 -20.55 2.85
N LEU A 74 2.74 -19.27 2.50
CA LEU A 74 1.87 -18.36 3.25
C LEU A 74 0.44 -18.90 3.34
N PHE A 75 -0.15 -19.35 2.21
CA PHE A 75 -1.51 -19.89 2.22
C PHE A 75 -1.63 -21.12 3.12
N GLN A 76 -0.64 -22.01 3.11
CA GLN A 76 -0.59 -23.17 4.00
C GLN A 76 -0.52 -22.74 5.47
N LEU A 77 0.32 -21.76 5.79
CA LEU A 77 0.47 -21.23 7.14
C LEU A 77 -0.83 -20.56 7.64
N LEU A 78 -1.52 -19.82 6.77
CA LEU A 78 -2.81 -19.20 7.09
C LEU A 78 -3.92 -20.25 7.27
N SER A 79 -3.88 -21.34 6.52
CA SER A 79 -4.78 -22.47 6.67
C SER A 79 -4.62 -23.14 8.04
N ALA A 80 -3.39 -23.47 8.41
CA ALA A 80 -3.06 -24.08 9.70
C ALA A 80 -3.50 -23.22 10.89
N ASN A 81 -3.39 -21.90 10.76
CA ASN A 81 -3.77 -20.95 11.81
C ASN A 81 -5.22 -20.44 11.70
N LYS A 82 -5.98 -20.86 10.70
CA LYS A 82 -7.36 -20.42 10.41
C LYS A 82 -7.50 -18.89 10.29
N ARG A 83 -6.55 -18.22 9.59
CA ARG A 83 -6.42 -16.76 9.56
C ARG A 83 -6.49 -16.16 8.14
N PHE A 84 -7.27 -16.75 7.24
CA PHE A 84 -7.40 -16.21 5.88
C PHE A 84 -8.02 -14.81 5.83
N GLY A 85 -8.86 -14.43 6.80
CA GLY A 85 -9.47 -13.10 6.84
C GLY A 85 -8.50 -11.92 6.95
N ILE A 86 -7.22 -12.18 7.30
CA ILE A 86 -6.19 -11.13 7.35
C ILE A 86 -5.27 -11.14 6.11
N LEU A 87 -5.55 -11.95 5.08
CA LEU A 87 -4.68 -12.10 3.90
C LEU A 87 -4.48 -10.76 3.19
N GLN A 88 -5.53 -9.97 3.00
CA GLN A 88 -5.44 -8.65 2.39
C GLN A 88 -4.54 -7.70 3.20
N GLU A 89 -4.70 -7.69 4.53
CA GLU A 89 -3.83 -6.88 5.40
C GLU A 89 -2.36 -7.31 5.31
N ILE A 90 -2.09 -8.63 5.21
CA ILE A 90 -0.73 -9.16 5.04
C ILE A 90 -0.13 -8.67 3.74
N ALA A 91 -0.88 -8.76 2.63
CA ALA A 91 -0.41 -8.33 1.32
C ALA A 91 -0.10 -6.82 1.27
N LEU A 92 -0.95 -6.00 1.90
CA LEU A 92 -0.72 -4.56 2.03
C LEU A 92 0.52 -4.25 2.88
N GLN A 93 0.73 -4.98 3.99
CA GLN A 93 1.92 -4.80 4.83
C GLN A 93 3.19 -5.27 4.12
N TYR A 94 3.13 -6.37 3.36
CA TYR A 94 4.25 -6.81 2.53
C TYR A 94 4.68 -5.72 1.55
N LYS A 95 3.73 -5.08 0.85
CA LYS A 95 4.00 -3.99 -0.08
C LYS A 95 4.70 -2.80 0.61
N ASN A 96 4.28 -2.45 1.82
CA ASN A 96 4.93 -1.39 2.59
C ASN A 96 6.39 -1.76 2.95
N LEU A 97 6.62 -2.98 3.44
CA LEU A 97 7.95 -3.48 3.77
C LEU A 97 8.84 -3.63 2.53
N TYR A 98 8.27 -4.07 1.39
CA TYR A 98 8.96 -4.14 0.11
C TYR A 98 9.51 -2.76 -0.32
N ASN A 99 8.66 -1.73 -0.21
CA ASN A 99 9.08 -0.36 -0.52
C ASN A 99 10.19 0.11 0.43
N GLU A 100 10.09 -0.23 1.72
CA GLU A 100 11.10 0.12 2.72
C GLU A 100 12.46 -0.55 2.42
N VAL A 101 12.46 -1.87 2.12
CA VAL A 101 13.67 -2.64 1.79
C VAL A 101 14.33 -2.13 0.51
N ASN A 102 13.53 -1.77 -0.51
CA ASN A 102 14.05 -1.22 -1.76
C ASN A 102 14.39 0.28 -1.69
N GLY A 103 14.28 0.89 -0.51
CA GLY A 103 14.53 2.32 -0.34
C GLY A 103 13.54 3.19 -1.12
N LEU A 104 12.34 2.66 -1.44
CA LEU A 104 11.27 3.39 -2.07
C LEU A 104 10.41 4.04 -0.99
N GLU A 105 10.22 5.34 -1.05
CA GLU A 105 9.25 6.04 -0.22
C GLU A 105 8.00 6.41 -1.01
N ILE A 106 6.84 6.22 -0.39
CA ILE A 106 5.57 6.64 -1.00
C ILE A 106 5.34 8.10 -0.66
N ALA A 107 5.36 8.93 -1.70
CA ALA A 107 4.96 10.32 -1.62
C ALA A 107 3.44 10.41 -1.87
N LYS A 108 2.66 10.56 -0.81
CA LYS A 108 1.22 10.81 -0.92
C LYS A 108 0.99 12.26 -1.29
N VAL A 109 0.40 12.48 -2.45
CA VAL A 109 0.11 13.80 -3.00
C VAL A 109 -1.39 13.99 -3.04
N THR A 110 -1.89 15.04 -2.39
CA THR A 110 -3.28 15.45 -2.52
C THR A 110 -3.34 16.67 -3.44
N THR A 111 -4.17 16.61 -4.48
CA THR A 111 -4.36 17.67 -5.46
C THR A 111 -5.85 17.99 -5.63
N ALA A 112 -6.20 19.21 -6.03
CA ALA A 112 -7.59 19.60 -6.30
C ALA A 112 -8.14 18.99 -7.60
N VAL A 113 -7.25 18.70 -8.55
CA VAL A 113 -7.54 18.14 -9.88
C VAL A 113 -6.54 17.03 -10.21
N ALA A 114 -6.79 16.30 -11.28
CA ALA A 114 -5.86 15.27 -11.74
C ALA A 114 -4.44 15.83 -11.94
N LEU A 115 -3.43 15.03 -11.67
CA LEU A 115 -2.03 15.40 -11.74
C LEU A 115 -1.66 15.77 -13.17
N THR A 116 -1.16 17.00 -13.37
CA THR A 116 -0.60 17.42 -14.65
C THR A 116 0.92 17.22 -14.65
N PRO A 117 1.57 17.02 -15.82
CA PRO A 117 3.03 16.85 -15.91
C PRO A 117 3.83 18.00 -15.25
N GLU A 118 3.31 19.22 -15.36
CA GLU A 118 3.93 20.39 -14.74
C GLU A 118 3.85 20.36 -13.20
N LEU A 119 2.71 19.92 -12.68
CA LEU A 119 2.50 19.79 -11.22
C LEU A 119 3.33 18.64 -10.66
N GLU A 120 3.41 17.53 -11.39
CA GLU A 120 4.25 16.39 -11.05
C GLU A 120 5.72 16.79 -10.93
N SER A 121 6.24 17.54 -11.90
CA SER A 121 7.61 18.05 -11.88
C SER A 121 7.89 18.93 -10.66
N LYS A 122 6.97 19.82 -10.28
CA LYS A 122 7.08 20.67 -9.08
C LYS A 122 7.06 19.84 -7.79
N ILE A 123 6.21 18.81 -7.73
CA ILE A 123 6.11 17.90 -6.60
C ILE A 123 7.41 17.10 -6.44
N LEU A 124 7.93 16.53 -7.53
CA LEU A 124 9.19 15.79 -7.52
C LEU A 124 10.37 16.66 -7.11
N ALA A 125 10.45 17.90 -7.63
CA ALA A 125 11.49 18.85 -7.22
C ALA A 125 11.42 19.17 -5.72
N LYS A 126 10.21 19.33 -5.16
CA LYS A 126 10.02 19.57 -3.73
C LYS A 126 10.33 18.31 -2.91
N ALA A 127 9.87 17.16 -3.36
CA ALA A 127 10.12 15.88 -2.70
C ALA A 127 11.61 15.55 -2.63
N ALA A 128 12.39 15.85 -3.67
CA ALA A 128 13.85 15.71 -3.68
C ALA A 128 14.59 16.56 -2.61
N THR A 129 13.96 17.64 -2.13
CA THR A 129 14.50 18.42 -1.01
C THR A 129 14.16 17.82 0.36
N MET A 130 13.22 16.86 0.44
CA MET A 130 12.74 16.24 1.67
C MET A 130 13.36 14.87 1.91
N THR A 131 13.68 14.13 0.84
CA THR A 131 14.27 12.79 0.93
C THR A 131 15.23 12.52 -0.23
N THR A 132 16.25 11.69 0.03
CA THR A 132 17.20 11.21 -0.99
C THR A 132 16.79 9.85 -1.58
N LYS A 133 15.72 9.26 -1.07
CA LYS A 133 15.24 7.95 -1.53
C LYS A 133 14.44 8.07 -2.83
N LYS A 134 14.33 6.97 -3.55
CA LYS A 134 13.45 6.92 -4.73
C LYS A 134 11.99 7.04 -4.29
N LEU A 135 11.24 7.92 -4.95
CA LEU A 135 9.85 8.19 -4.62
C LEU A 135 8.90 7.55 -5.61
N THR A 136 7.83 6.97 -5.08
CA THR A 136 6.64 6.61 -5.85
C THR A 136 5.51 7.55 -5.45
N ILE A 137 4.89 8.23 -6.42
CA ILE A 137 3.80 9.16 -6.18
C ILE A 137 2.48 8.40 -6.14
N GLU A 138 1.75 8.54 -5.03
CA GLU A 138 0.34 8.17 -4.92
C GLU A 138 -0.51 9.45 -4.88
N ASN A 139 -1.33 9.67 -5.92
CA ASN A 139 -2.18 10.85 -5.98
C ASN A 139 -3.59 10.58 -5.48
N THR A 140 -4.08 11.48 -4.63
CA THR A 140 -5.47 11.54 -4.17
C THR A 140 -6.06 12.89 -4.59
N ILE A 141 -7.24 12.88 -5.20
CA ILE A 141 -7.91 14.12 -5.61
C ILE A 141 -8.86 14.55 -4.49
N ASP A 142 -8.65 15.75 -3.97
CA ASP A 142 -9.50 16.40 -2.97
C ASP A 142 -9.78 17.86 -3.38
N PRO A 143 -10.97 18.14 -3.92
CA PRO A 143 -11.34 19.49 -4.34
C PRO A 143 -11.36 20.53 -3.20
N SER A 144 -11.42 20.11 -1.94
CA SER A 144 -11.50 21.01 -0.77
C SER A 144 -10.24 21.87 -0.60
N ILE A 145 -9.09 21.45 -1.15
CA ILE A 145 -7.86 22.24 -1.10
C ILE A 145 -7.86 23.44 -2.05
N ILE A 146 -8.88 23.56 -2.93
CA ILE A 146 -9.13 24.63 -3.92
C ILE A 146 -8.10 24.64 -5.06
N GLY A 147 -6.82 24.34 -4.76
CA GLY A 147 -5.71 24.28 -5.72
C GLY A 147 -4.37 24.05 -5.04
N GLY A 148 -3.33 23.90 -5.84
CA GLY A 148 -2.01 23.52 -5.34
C GLY A 148 -1.93 22.03 -4.99
N PHE A 149 -1.08 21.68 -4.01
CA PHE A 149 -0.90 20.31 -3.57
C PHE A 149 -0.51 20.22 -2.11
N ILE A 150 -0.80 19.07 -1.49
CA ILE A 150 -0.28 18.66 -0.20
C ILE A 150 0.59 17.42 -0.45
N LEU A 151 1.86 17.50 -0.07
CA LEU A 151 2.82 16.40 -0.20
C LEU A 151 3.11 15.82 1.18
N ARG A 152 2.93 14.51 1.33
CA ARG A 152 3.28 13.79 2.55
C ARG A 152 4.25 12.65 2.24
N ILE A 153 5.39 12.65 2.91
CA ILE A 153 6.43 11.62 2.80
C ILE A 153 6.74 11.13 4.22
N GLY A 154 6.34 9.90 4.54
CA GLY A 154 6.43 9.37 5.90
C GLY A 154 5.71 10.29 6.91
N ASP A 155 6.44 10.82 7.89
CA ASP A 155 5.91 11.72 8.92
C ASP A 155 6.01 13.21 8.53
N MET A 156 6.71 13.53 7.42
CA MET A 156 6.85 14.90 6.94
C MET A 156 5.69 15.28 6.02
N GLN A 157 5.15 16.48 6.20
CA GLN A 157 4.10 17.03 5.35
C GLN A 157 4.48 18.43 4.89
N PHE A 158 4.33 18.68 3.59
CA PHE A 158 4.44 20.00 2.99
C PHE A 158 3.10 20.40 2.38
N ASN A 159 2.51 21.47 2.89
CA ASN A 159 1.22 21.97 2.44
C ASN A 159 1.41 23.23 1.58
N ALA A 160 1.24 23.09 0.27
CA ALA A 160 1.25 24.16 -0.72
C ALA A 160 -0.15 24.40 -1.31
N SER A 161 -1.22 24.10 -0.55
CA SER A 161 -2.58 24.33 -0.99
C SER A 161 -2.95 25.82 -0.95
N VAL A 162 -3.80 26.24 -1.87
CA VAL A 162 -4.37 27.60 -1.90
C VAL A 162 -5.21 27.86 -0.64
N ALA A 163 -5.94 26.85 -0.17
CA ALA A 163 -6.71 26.96 1.06
C ALA A 163 -5.85 27.31 2.27
N ASN A 164 -4.69 26.66 2.42
CA ASN A 164 -3.75 26.95 3.52
C ASN A 164 -3.19 28.38 3.42
N ARG A 165 -2.79 28.79 2.21
CA ARG A 165 -2.24 30.13 1.98
C ARG A 165 -3.23 31.25 2.25
N LEU A 166 -4.50 31.05 1.89
CA LEU A 166 -5.57 31.99 2.23
C LEU A 166 -5.79 32.06 3.75
N GLN A 167 -5.67 30.95 4.45
CA GLN A 167 -5.83 30.91 5.89
C GLN A 167 -4.66 31.59 6.64
N GLU A 168 -3.45 31.46 6.13
CA GLU A 168 -2.26 32.17 6.62
C GLU A 168 -2.40 33.68 6.42
N LEU A 169 -2.77 34.14 5.22
CA LEU A 169 -3.02 35.54 4.91
C LEU A 169 -4.14 36.13 5.82
N LYS A 170 -5.23 35.38 6.01
CA LYS A 170 -6.31 35.83 6.90
C LYS A 170 -5.82 36.05 8.35
N ARG A 171 -4.90 35.22 8.83
CA ARG A 171 -4.30 35.40 10.16
C ARG A 171 -3.40 36.62 10.22
N GLU A 172 -2.59 36.86 9.18
CA GLU A 172 -1.72 38.03 9.11
C GLU A 172 -2.50 39.34 9.09
N PHE A 173 -3.66 39.39 8.42
CA PHE A 173 -4.54 40.57 8.39
C PHE A 173 -5.44 40.73 9.62
N SER A 174 -5.51 39.71 10.51
CA SER A 174 -6.37 39.76 11.71
C SER A 174 -5.59 40.06 12.98
N ASN A 175 -4.28 40.28 12.90
CA ASN A 175 -3.39 40.79 13.92
C ASN A 175 -2.98 42.23 13.59
#